data_ad183e0650c5106f88a315b48d36409b
#
_entry.id   ad183e0650c5106f88a315b48d36409b
#
_cell.length_a   1.000
_cell.length_b   1.000
_cell.length_c   1.000
_cell.angle_alpha   90.00
_cell.angle_beta   90.00
_cell.angle_gamma   90.00
#
_symmetry.space_group_name_H-M   'P 1'
#
loop_
_entity.id
_entity.type
_entity.pdbx_description
1 polymer ?
#
loop_
_entity_poly.entity_id
_entity_poly.type
_entity_poly.pdbx_seq_one_letter_code
_entity_poly.pdbx_strand_id
1 'polypeptide(L)'
;SSRVLALMNRTYDREWYINRIEAIRQIVPDCAVSSDIIAGFCTETDEDHRDTLSMMAWADYCMSYMFSYSERPGTLAARKYKDDIDEDTKKNRLSEIIALQRQLSAEHNARDVGKTFKVLIEGDSRKSDLEFKGRNSQNKMIVFPKVPGLKPGNYSEVFIESANSATLIGRIVQP
;
A
#
# COMPACT_ATOMS: atom_id res chain seq x y z
N SER A 1 -1.01 -14.89 -8.36
CA SER A 1 -1.08 -16.10 -9.18
C SER A 1 -0.46 -15.86 -10.54
N SER A 2 0.49 -16.72 -10.97
CA SER A 2 1.10 -16.66 -12.31
C SER A 2 0.05 -16.89 -13.40
N ARG A 3 -0.95 -17.74 -13.14
CA ARG A 3 -2.05 -18.00 -14.07
C ARG A 3 -2.86 -16.73 -14.34
N VAL A 4 -3.27 -16.02 -13.31
CA VAL A 4 -4.05 -14.79 -13.45
C VAL A 4 -3.23 -13.67 -14.07
N LEU A 5 -1.94 -13.54 -13.73
CA LEU A 5 -1.04 -12.59 -14.39
C LEU A 5 -0.98 -12.82 -15.91
N ALA A 6 -0.87 -14.07 -16.35
CA ALA A 6 -0.89 -14.42 -17.77
C ALA A 6 -2.23 -14.06 -18.44
N LEU A 7 -3.37 -14.32 -17.80
CA LEU A 7 -4.70 -13.92 -18.29
C LEU A 7 -4.85 -12.39 -18.37
N MET A 8 -4.26 -11.65 -17.45
CA MET A 8 -4.18 -10.18 -17.46
C MET A 8 -3.18 -9.64 -18.48
N ASN A 9 -2.53 -10.51 -19.27
CA ASN A 9 -1.49 -10.16 -20.24
C ASN A 9 -0.29 -9.44 -19.58
N ARG A 10 0.09 -9.86 -18.38
CA ARG A 10 1.33 -9.40 -17.72
C ARG A 10 2.52 -10.19 -18.28
N THR A 11 3.64 -9.50 -18.44
CA THR A 11 4.87 -10.07 -19.05
C THR A 11 5.78 -10.75 -18.02
N TYR A 12 5.30 -10.89 -16.78
CA TYR A 12 6.03 -11.50 -15.67
C TYR A 12 5.13 -12.47 -14.91
N ASP A 13 5.74 -13.42 -14.23
CA ASP A 13 5.10 -14.36 -13.33
C ASP A 13 5.45 -14.09 -11.85
N ARG A 14 4.99 -14.96 -10.95
CA ARG A 14 5.23 -14.86 -9.52
C ARG A 14 6.71 -14.94 -9.16
N GLU A 15 7.47 -15.84 -9.77
CA GLU A 15 8.88 -16.04 -9.48
C GLU A 15 9.72 -14.82 -9.90
N TRP A 16 9.48 -14.31 -11.10
CA TRP A 16 10.12 -13.08 -11.57
C TRP A 16 9.84 -11.91 -10.61
N TYR A 17 8.59 -11.79 -10.14
CA TYR A 17 8.19 -10.73 -9.22
C TYR A 17 8.91 -10.86 -7.86
N ILE A 18 9.01 -12.08 -7.30
CA ILE A 18 9.75 -12.36 -6.07
C ILE A 18 11.20 -11.91 -6.23
N ASN A 19 11.89 -12.40 -7.26
CA ASN A 19 13.28 -12.04 -7.53
C ASN A 19 13.48 -10.52 -7.67
N ARG A 20 12.50 -9.82 -8.24
CA ARG A 20 12.55 -8.36 -8.38
C ARG A 20 12.43 -7.65 -7.03
N ILE A 21 11.51 -8.06 -6.17
CA ILE A 21 11.35 -7.47 -4.82
C ILE A 21 12.59 -7.75 -3.97
N GLU A 22 13.15 -8.95 -4.04
CA GLU A 22 14.39 -9.29 -3.34
C GLU A 22 15.56 -8.41 -3.79
N ALA A 23 15.74 -8.22 -5.08
CA ALA A 23 16.77 -7.32 -5.62
C ALA A 23 16.58 -5.87 -5.15
N ILE A 24 15.33 -5.37 -5.12
CA ILE A 24 15.03 -4.03 -4.59
C ILE A 24 15.44 -3.94 -3.11
N ARG A 25 15.11 -4.91 -2.29
CA ARG A 25 15.46 -4.93 -0.86
C ARG A 25 16.95 -5.01 -0.61
N GLN A 26 17.69 -5.70 -1.48
CA GLN A 26 19.16 -5.75 -1.38
C GLN A 26 19.82 -4.42 -1.75
N ILE A 27 19.31 -3.73 -2.79
CA ILE A 27 19.91 -2.48 -3.29
C ILE A 27 19.43 -1.27 -2.49
N VAL A 28 18.17 -1.26 -2.08
CA VAL A 28 17.52 -0.16 -1.33
C VAL A 28 16.77 -0.75 -0.12
N PRO A 29 17.46 -1.12 0.96
CA PRO A 29 16.88 -1.85 2.10
C PRO A 29 15.67 -1.17 2.74
N ASP A 30 15.66 0.18 2.77
CA ASP A 30 14.59 0.97 3.38
C ASP A 30 13.48 1.36 2.39
N CYS A 31 13.45 0.76 1.20
CA CYS A 31 12.43 1.04 0.20
C CYS A 31 11.07 0.53 0.66
N ALA A 32 10.09 1.41 0.74
CA ALA A 32 8.70 1.02 0.92
C ALA A 32 8.14 0.49 -0.42
N VAL A 33 7.59 -0.72 -0.39
CA VAL A 33 6.98 -1.36 -1.56
C VAL A 33 5.47 -1.27 -1.45
N SER A 34 4.82 -0.89 -2.54
CA SER A 34 3.36 -0.85 -2.68
C SER A 34 2.92 -1.59 -3.94
N SER A 35 1.65 -1.97 -4.01
CA SER A 35 1.08 -2.67 -5.17
C SER A 35 -0.36 -2.27 -5.41
N ASP A 36 -0.79 -2.42 -6.67
CA ASP A 36 -2.19 -2.42 -7.06
C ASP A 36 -2.68 -3.86 -7.13
N ILE A 37 -3.79 -4.15 -6.46
CA ILE A 37 -4.34 -5.50 -6.33
C ILE A 37 -5.78 -5.50 -6.84
N ILE A 38 -6.11 -6.46 -7.68
CA ILE A 38 -7.46 -6.69 -8.20
C ILE A 38 -7.93 -8.07 -7.74
N ALA A 39 -9.05 -8.11 -7.01
CA ALA A 39 -9.73 -9.33 -6.61
C ALA A 39 -10.83 -9.71 -7.59
N GLY A 40 -11.00 -11.00 -7.84
CA GLY A 40 -12.12 -11.52 -8.65
C GLY A 40 -11.96 -11.25 -10.14
N PHE A 41 -10.74 -11.28 -10.68
CA PHE A 41 -10.55 -11.25 -12.13
C PHE A 41 -11.20 -12.48 -12.78
N CYS A 42 -11.62 -12.36 -14.05
CA CYS A 42 -12.25 -13.45 -14.79
C CYS A 42 -11.56 -14.79 -14.57
N THR A 43 -12.30 -15.83 -14.26
CA THR A 43 -11.83 -17.20 -13.96
C THR A 43 -10.93 -17.37 -12.73
N GLU A 44 -10.75 -16.36 -11.89
CA GLU A 44 -9.95 -16.46 -10.66
C GLU A 44 -10.52 -17.56 -9.74
N THR A 45 -9.69 -18.53 -9.38
CA THR A 45 -10.07 -19.60 -8.44
C THR A 45 -9.74 -19.20 -7.00
N ASP A 46 -10.20 -20.00 -6.02
CA ASP A 46 -9.81 -19.81 -4.62
C ASP A 46 -8.31 -20.03 -4.38
N GLU A 47 -7.67 -20.88 -5.19
CA GLU A 47 -6.23 -21.07 -5.16
C GLU A 47 -5.50 -19.82 -5.66
N ASP A 48 -5.94 -19.20 -6.73
CA ASP A 48 -5.39 -17.94 -7.24
C ASP A 48 -5.53 -16.81 -6.22
N HIS A 49 -6.67 -16.77 -5.53
CA HIS A 49 -6.88 -15.80 -4.46
C HIS A 49 -5.93 -16.04 -3.27
N ARG A 50 -5.76 -17.30 -2.83
CA ARG A 50 -4.76 -17.65 -1.81
C ARG A 50 -3.33 -17.28 -2.24
N ASP A 51 -3.00 -17.45 -3.51
CA ASP A 51 -1.73 -17.01 -4.08
C ASP A 51 -1.54 -15.50 -3.93
N THR A 52 -2.60 -14.72 -4.15
CA THR A 52 -2.56 -13.26 -3.95
C THR A 52 -2.30 -12.92 -2.49
N LEU A 53 -3.03 -13.51 -1.54
CA LEU A 53 -2.83 -13.26 -0.11
C LEU A 53 -1.41 -13.67 0.35
N SER A 54 -0.92 -14.82 -0.11
CA SER A 54 0.44 -15.28 0.23
C SER A 54 1.53 -14.38 -0.36
N MET A 55 1.30 -13.81 -1.54
CA MET A 55 2.20 -12.82 -2.12
C MET A 55 2.22 -11.51 -1.32
N MET A 56 1.06 -11.03 -0.88
CA MET A 56 0.96 -9.84 -0.04
C MET A 56 1.72 -10.00 1.27
N ALA A 57 1.51 -11.14 1.94
CA ALA A 57 2.20 -11.46 3.20
C ALA A 57 3.72 -11.56 3.01
N TRP A 58 4.17 -12.23 1.93
CA TRP A 58 5.60 -12.36 1.63
C TRP A 58 6.23 -11.01 1.21
N ALA A 59 5.55 -10.27 0.33
CA ALA A 59 6.04 -8.98 -0.14
C ALA A 59 5.97 -7.89 0.94
N ASP A 60 5.26 -8.13 2.04
CA ASP A 60 5.16 -7.21 3.18
C ASP A 60 4.92 -5.76 2.71
N TYR A 61 3.84 -5.55 1.93
CA TYR A 61 3.55 -4.24 1.37
C TYR A 61 3.23 -3.22 2.45
N CYS A 62 3.89 -2.07 2.40
CA CYS A 62 3.58 -0.96 3.30
C CYS A 62 2.18 -0.38 3.03
N MET A 63 1.73 -0.45 1.78
CA MET A 63 0.43 0.04 1.31
C MET A 63 0.04 -0.67 0.01
N SER A 64 -1.26 -0.84 -0.23
CA SER A 64 -1.76 -1.29 -1.53
C SER A 64 -3.04 -0.56 -1.92
N TYR A 65 -3.23 -0.35 -3.21
CA TYR A 65 -4.52 0.02 -3.78
C TYR A 65 -5.27 -1.26 -4.16
N MET A 66 -6.47 -1.44 -3.63
CA MET A 66 -7.20 -2.69 -3.72
C MET A 66 -8.56 -2.47 -4.34
N PHE A 67 -8.87 -3.26 -5.36
CA PHE A 67 -10.10 -3.14 -6.15
C PHE A 67 -10.73 -4.51 -6.39
N SER A 68 -12.06 -4.57 -6.47
CA SER A 68 -12.72 -5.69 -7.14
C SER A 68 -12.64 -5.50 -8.66
N TYR A 69 -12.53 -6.61 -9.39
CA TYR A 69 -12.56 -6.55 -10.84
C TYR A 69 -13.88 -5.96 -11.33
N SER A 70 -13.79 -5.06 -12.27
CA SER A 70 -14.91 -4.51 -13.02
C SER A 70 -14.55 -4.50 -14.50
N GLU A 71 -15.41 -5.10 -15.32
CA GLU A 71 -15.20 -5.13 -16.76
C GLU A 71 -15.15 -3.71 -17.35
N ARG A 72 -14.14 -3.46 -18.15
CA ARG A 72 -13.99 -2.19 -18.87
C ARG A 72 -14.13 -2.42 -20.36
N PRO A 73 -15.14 -1.82 -21.03
CA PRO A 73 -15.33 -1.95 -22.46
C PRO A 73 -14.06 -1.64 -23.27
N GLY A 74 -13.81 -2.42 -24.32
CA GLY A 74 -12.66 -2.23 -25.19
C GLY A 74 -11.33 -2.85 -24.71
N THR A 75 -11.25 -3.37 -23.49
CA THR A 75 -10.08 -4.09 -22.99
C THR A 75 -9.95 -5.48 -23.59
N LEU A 76 -8.73 -6.03 -23.55
CA LEU A 76 -8.49 -7.41 -23.95
C LEU A 76 -9.29 -8.40 -23.10
N ALA A 77 -9.38 -8.15 -21.80
CA ALA A 77 -10.12 -8.97 -20.86
C ALA A 77 -11.61 -9.04 -21.24
N ALA A 78 -12.26 -7.89 -21.44
CA ALA A 78 -13.66 -7.82 -21.84
C ALA A 78 -13.98 -8.52 -23.18
N ARG A 79 -12.99 -8.61 -24.08
CA ARG A 79 -13.15 -9.30 -25.38
C ARG A 79 -12.91 -10.79 -25.31
N LYS A 80 -12.07 -11.26 -24.38
CA LYS A 80 -11.61 -12.66 -24.33
C LYS A 80 -12.27 -13.49 -23.25
N TYR A 81 -12.67 -12.85 -22.15
CA TYR A 81 -13.14 -13.55 -20.97
C TYR A 81 -14.51 -13.02 -20.56
N LYS A 82 -15.37 -13.91 -20.11
CA LYS A 82 -16.61 -13.53 -19.44
C LYS A 82 -16.27 -13.18 -17.99
N ASP A 83 -16.90 -12.15 -17.45
CA ASP A 83 -16.89 -11.89 -16.02
C ASP A 83 -17.77 -12.94 -15.32
N ASP A 84 -17.14 -14.02 -14.86
CA ASP A 84 -17.77 -15.23 -14.35
C ASP A 84 -17.66 -15.37 -12.83
N ILE A 85 -17.07 -14.40 -12.16
CA ILE A 85 -17.00 -14.35 -10.71
C ILE A 85 -18.15 -13.49 -10.18
N ASP A 86 -18.99 -14.06 -9.34
CA ASP A 86 -20.13 -13.35 -8.76
C ASP A 86 -19.67 -12.21 -7.82
N GLU A 87 -20.53 -11.21 -7.68
CA GLU A 87 -20.20 -9.98 -6.93
C GLU A 87 -19.96 -10.23 -5.43
N ASP A 88 -20.57 -11.24 -4.84
CA ASP A 88 -20.39 -11.55 -3.42
C ASP A 88 -19.03 -12.22 -3.20
N THR A 89 -18.62 -13.10 -4.09
CA THR A 89 -17.25 -13.67 -4.10
C THR A 89 -16.20 -12.57 -4.28
N LYS A 90 -16.38 -11.63 -5.24
CA LYS A 90 -15.47 -10.49 -5.41
C LYS A 90 -15.36 -9.63 -4.15
N LYS A 91 -16.50 -9.31 -3.51
CA LYS A 91 -16.53 -8.53 -2.26
C LYS A 91 -15.85 -9.24 -1.11
N ASN A 92 -16.10 -10.55 -0.95
CA ASN A 92 -15.47 -11.35 0.11
C ASN A 92 -13.95 -11.39 -0.06
N ARG A 93 -13.45 -11.69 -1.26
CA ARG A 93 -12.03 -11.70 -1.57
C ARG A 93 -11.38 -10.33 -1.35
N LEU A 94 -12.04 -9.26 -1.80
CA LEU A 94 -11.56 -7.89 -1.56
C LEU A 94 -11.51 -7.58 -0.05
N SER A 95 -12.49 -8.02 0.73
CA SER A 95 -12.51 -7.81 2.18
C SER A 95 -11.36 -8.51 2.88
N GLU A 96 -11.00 -9.73 2.46
CA GLU A 96 -9.84 -10.46 2.99
C GLU A 96 -8.52 -9.74 2.64
N ILE A 97 -8.37 -9.28 1.41
CA ILE A 97 -7.22 -8.48 0.96
C ILE A 97 -7.09 -7.19 1.78
N ILE A 98 -8.20 -6.47 2.02
CA ILE A 98 -8.22 -5.25 2.83
C ILE A 98 -7.83 -5.55 4.28
N ALA A 99 -8.35 -6.63 4.86
CA ALA A 99 -8.03 -7.02 6.23
C ALA A 99 -6.53 -7.32 6.39
N LEU A 100 -5.96 -8.12 5.48
CA LEU A 100 -4.53 -8.43 5.47
C LEU A 100 -3.69 -7.16 5.29
N GLN A 101 -4.04 -6.28 4.34
CA GLN A 101 -3.28 -5.05 4.13
C GLN A 101 -3.32 -4.12 5.34
N ARG A 102 -4.45 -4.02 6.04
CA ARG A 102 -4.54 -3.22 7.28
C ARG A 102 -3.61 -3.76 8.36
N GLN A 103 -3.51 -5.08 8.50
CA GLN A 103 -2.57 -5.71 9.41
C GLN A 103 -1.12 -5.37 9.03
N LEU A 104 -0.73 -5.64 7.78
CA LEU A 104 0.62 -5.35 7.29
C LEU A 104 0.99 -3.87 7.47
N SER A 105 0.08 -2.96 7.12
CA SER A 105 0.32 -1.52 7.29
C SER A 105 0.48 -1.12 8.76
N ALA A 106 -0.29 -1.72 9.68
CA ALA A 106 -0.14 -1.47 11.11
C ALA A 106 1.22 -1.97 11.62
N GLU A 107 1.65 -3.15 11.22
CA GLU A 107 2.96 -3.72 11.56
C GLU A 107 4.11 -2.87 11.02
N HIS A 108 4.01 -2.43 9.75
CA HIS A 108 4.99 -1.52 9.15
C HIS A 108 5.11 -0.20 9.90
N ASN A 109 3.98 0.40 10.24
CA ASN A 109 3.97 1.67 10.93
C ASN A 109 4.44 1.54 12.39
N ALA A 110 4.14 0.42 13.06
CA ALA A 110 4.64 0.15 14.41
C ALA A 110 6.18 0.06 14.47
N ARG A 111 6.83 -0.47 13.42
CA ARG A 111 8.30 -0.52 13.32
C ARG A 111 8.98 0.85 13.24
N ASP A 112 8.21 1.90 12.95
CA ASP A 112 8.71 3.27 12.81
C ASP A 112 8.57 4.11 14.08
N VAL A 113 7.85 3.61 15.08
CA VAL A 113 7.77 4.27 16.40
C VAL A 113 9.18 4.32 17.03
N GLY A 114 9.55 5.49 17.54
CA GLY A 114 10.87 5.76 18.09
C GLY A 114 11.93 6.20 17.06
N LYS A 115 11.59 6.24 15.76
CA LYS A 115 12.48 6.76 14.72
C LYS A 115 12.19 8.22 14.40
N THR A 116 13.17 8.88 13.80
CA THR A 116 13.03 10.24 13.26
C THR A 116 13.09 10.21 11.75
N PHE A 117 12.19 10.93 11.09
CA PHE A 117 12.13 11.04 9.65
C PHE A 117 12.14 12.48 9.19
N LYS A 118 12.79 12.72 8.05
CA LYS A 118 12.63 13.96 7.29
C LYS A 118 11.28 13.93 6.59
N VAL A 119 10.43 14.91 6.86
CA VAL A 119 9.04 14.98 6.43
C VAL A 119 8.81 16.23 5.61
N LEU A 120 8.25 16.09 4.42
CA LEU A 120 7.72 17.20 3.63
C LEU A 120 6.33 17.58 4.17
N ILE A 121 6.17 18.81 4.61
CA ILE A 121 4.87 19.34 5.07
C ILE A 121 4.00 19.60 3.84
N GLU A 122 2.87 18.91 3.74
CA GLU A 122 1.94 19.03 2.61
C GLU A 122 0.76 19.97 2.90
N GLY A 123 0.43 20.19 4.16
CA GLY A 123 -0.69 21.04 4.56
C GLY A 123 -1.18 20.77 5.97
N ASP A 124 -2.38 21.24 6.24
CA ASP A 124 -3.03 21.04 7.53
C ASP A 124 -3.62 19.64 7.65
N SER A 125 -3.62 19.09 8.86
CA SER A 125 -4.30 17.84 9.18
C SER A 125 -5.80 17.98 8.90
N ARG A 126 -6.45 16.90 8.43
CA ARG A 126 -7.92 16.90 8.24
C ARG A 126 -8.71 16.94 9.55
N LYS A 127 -8.08 16.58 10.67
CA LYS A 127 -8.75 16.45 11.97
C LYS A 127 -8.49 17.61 12.90
N SER A 128 -7.49 18.45 12.62
CA SER A 128 -7.10 19.54 13.51
C SER A 128 -6.37 20.63 12.73
N ASP A 129 -6.81 21.87 12.91
CA ASP A 129 -6.11 23.05 12.37
C ASP A 129 -4.82 23.38 13.15
N LEU A 130 -4.57 22.69 14.26
CA LEU A 130 -3.36 22.84 15.09
C LEU A 130 -2.24 21.87 14.67
N GLU A 131 -2.50 21.04 13.67
CA GLU A 131 -1.56 20.02 13.23
C GLU A 131 -1.25 20.16 11.73
N PHE A 132 -0.01 19.85 11.37
CA PHE A 132 0.39 19.58 10.00
C PHE A 132 0.22 18.11 9.66
N LYS A 133 0.05 17.84 8.37
CA LYS A 133 0.27 16.54 7.75
C LYS A 133 1.42 16.65 6.76
N GLY A 134 2.16 15.57 6.62
CA GLY A 134 3.26 15.48 5.66
C GLY A 134 3.61 14.05 5.32
N ARG A 135 4.60 13.87 4.47
CA ARG A 135 5.08 12.53 4.06
C ARG A 135 6.59 12.43 4.19
N ASN A 136 7.04 11.25 4.60
CA ASN A 136 8.46 10.89 4.54
C ASN A 136 8.84 10.31 3.15
N SER A 137 10.11 9.95 2.97
CA SER A 137 10.62 9.34 1.73
C SER A 137 9.96 8.00 1.36
N GLN A 138 9.34 7.33 2.32
CA GLN A 138 8.58 6.10 2.14
C GLN A 138 7.10 6.34 1.79
N ASN A 139 6.73 7.60 1.52
CA ASN A 139 5.36 8.02 1.24
C ASN A 139 4.36 7.77 2.39
N LYS A 140 4.83 7.54 3.61
CA LYS A 140 3.98 7.36 4.78
C LYS A 140 3.44 8.70 5.29
N MET A 141 2.15 8.73 5.61
CA MET A 141 1.49 9.91 6.18
C MET A 141 1.91 10.11 7.64
N ILE A 142 2.35 11.31 7.96
CA ILE A 142 2.77 11.70 9.31
C ILE A 142 1.99 12.95 9.71
N VAL A 143 1.44 12.94 10.92
CA VAL A 143 0.73 14.07 11.53
C VAL A 143 1.49 14.51 12.78
N PHE A 144 1.66 15.82 12.94
CA PHE A 144 2.41 16.41 14.05
C PHE A 144 1.96 17.84 14.33
N PRO A 145 2.13 18.35 15.57
CA PRO A 145 1.73 19.70 15.95
C PRO A 145 2.43 20.77 15.10
N LYS A 146 1.71 21.86 14.82
CA LYS A 146 2.28 23.04 14.14
C LYS A 146 3.29 23.75 15.04
N VAL A 147 4.38 24.21 14.41
CA VAL A 147 5.41 25.04 15.05
C VAL A 147 5.54 26.35 14.27
N PRO A 148 5.66 27.50 14.94
CA PRO A 148 5.85 28.80 14.29
C PRO A 148 7.02 28.78 13.30
N GLY A 149 6.85 29.43 12.16
CA GLY A 149 7.88 29.53 11.12
C GLY A 149 7.84 28.42 10.07
N LEU A 150 7.13 27.32 10.30
CA LEU A 150 6.94 26.27 9.31
C LEU A 150 5.63 26.43 8.52
N LYS A 151 5.65 26.02 7.26
CA LYS A 151 4.52 26.08 6.34
C LYS A 151 4.58 24.93 5.33
N PRO A 152 3.48 24.63 4.62
CA PRO A 152 3.49 23.69 3.51
C PRO A 152 4.62 23.97 2.52
N GLY A 153 5.30 22.93 2.07
CA GLY A 153 6.50 22.97 1.22
C GLY A 153 7.83 22.96 2.01
N ASN A 154 7.81 23.18 3.32
CA ASN A 154 9.02 23.03 4.14
C ASN A 154 9.26 21.55 4.50
N TYR A 155 10.51 21.22 4.78
CA TYR A 155 10.92 19.97 5.40
C TYR A 155 11.17 20.18 6.89
N SER A 156 10.89 19.16 7.69
CA SER A 156 11.22 19.12 9.12
C SER A 156 11.58 17.70 9.56
N GLU A 157 12.40 17.58 10.60
CA GLU A 157 12.69 16.31 11.26
C GLU A 157 11.60 16.01 12.29
N VAL A 158 10.91 14.87 12.14
CA VAL A 158 9.79 14.47 13.00
C VAL A 158 10.10 13.13 13.66
N PHE A 159 10.09 13.13 14.99
CA PHE A 159 10.20 11.93 15.80
C PHE A 159 8.81 11.27 15.93
N ILE A 160 8.72 9.97 15.67
CA ILE A 160 7.46 9.22 15.69
C ILE A 160 7.21 8.69 17.11
N GLU A 161 6.10 9.09 17.69
CA GLU A 161 5.68 8.73 19.05
C GLU A 161 4.67 7.58 19.06
N SER A 162 3.80 7.52 18.07
CA SER A 162 2.80 6.46 17.94
C SER A 162 2.38 6.26 16.50
N ALA A 163 1.67 5.16 16.22
CA ALA A 163 1.23 4.80 14.89
C ALA A 163 -0.10 4.04 14.92
N ASN A 164 -0.82 4.12 13.81
CA ASN A 164 -1.92 3.22 13.47
C ASN A 164 -1.71 2.71 12.03
N SER A 165 -2.64 1.92 11.50
CA SER A 165 -2.51 1.35 10.15
C SER A 165 -2.43 2.37 9.01
N ALA A 166 -2.86 3.61 9.24
CA ALA A 166 -2.94 4.65 8.20
C ALA A 166 -1.97 5.82 8.39
N THR A 167 -1.51 6.06 9.63
CA THR A 167 -0.84 7.33 9.98
C THR A 167 0.16 7.12 11.09
N LEU A 168 1.31 7.75 10.95
CA LEU A 168 2.29 7.95 12.00
C LEU A 168 2.00 9.28 12.71
N ILE A 169 2.15 9.31 14.02
CA ILE A 169 1.94 10.51 14.85
C ILE A 169 3.27 10.83 15.52
N GLY A 170 3.68 12.07 15.44
CA GLY A 170 4.97 12.47 15.98
C GLY A 170 5.04 13.92 16.40
N ARG A 171 6.24 14.35 16.73
CA ARG A 171 6.58 15.74 17.07
C ARG A 171 7.84 16.19 16.34
N ILE A 172 7.92 17.46 16.07
CA ILE A 172 9.12 18.06 15.48
C ILE A 172 10.27 18.01 16.49
N VAL A 173 11.44 17.58 16.03
CA VAL A 173 12.68 17.58 16.83
C VAL A 173 13.67 18.64 16.35
N GLN A 174 13.60 19.01 15.06
CA GLN A 174 14.30 20.15 14.47
C GLN A 174 13.42 20.80 13.41
N PRO A 175 13.22 22.10 13.46
CA PRO A 175 12.49 22.85 12.41
C PRO A 175 13.27 22.93 11.11
#